data_f63b2b19bf34126cb2f5ad8e43fbccef
#
_entry.id   f63b2b19bf34126cb2f5ad8e43fbccef
#
_cell.length_a   1.000
_cell.length_b   1.000
_cell.length_c   1.000
_cell.angle_alpha   90.00
_cell.angle_beta   90.00
_cell.angle_gamma   90.00
#
_symmetry.space_group_name_H-M   'P 1'
#
loop_
_entity.id
_entity.type
_entity.pdbx_description
1 polymer ?
#
loop_
_entity_poly.entity_id
_entity_poly.type
_entity_poly.pdbx_seq_one_letter_code
_entity_poly.pdbx_strand_id
1 'polypeptide(L)'
;YNDLISKSPVGEHGSDYQKESLRRSMEQAYMLLNSPEAKAFDLSQEPKEIYDIYNTGRFGLGCLLARRLTEQGARFISVTTEYEPFVGFDTHENGHTRMVDMKKMIDAPVAQLIKDLEKSGKLDRTLVILASEFSRDMMVEGRPDAKVQEQVKQPDILSELKFYGMHRHFTDGCSILMFGGGVRKGFVYGKTADERP
;
A
#
# COMPACT_ATOMS: atom_id res chain seq x y z
N TYR A 1 -0.82 24.05 25.47
CA TYR A 1 -1.65 22.96 24.97
C TYR A 1 -3.14 23.34 25.06
N ASN A 2 -3.71 23.54 26.24
CA ASN A 2 -5.10 24.00 26.38
C ASN A 2 -5.35 25.37 25.74
N ASP A 3 -4.38 26.28 25.78
CA ASP A 3 -4.42 27.57 25.13
C ASP A 3 -4.46 27.47 23.60
N LEU A 4 -3.76 26.50 23.02
CA LEU A 4 -3.81 26.20 21.58
C LEU A 4 -5.18 25.67 21.15
N ILE A 5 -5.79 24.80 21.98
CA ILE A 5 -7.11 24.28 21.70
C ILE A 5 -8.15 25.39 21.75
N SER A 6 -8.14 26.20 22.81
CA SER A 6 -9.15 27.25 23.02
C SER A 6 -9.15 28.32 21.94
N LYS A 7 -7.97 28.62 21.35
CA LYS A 7 -7.78 29.59 20.28
C LYS A 7 -7.94 29.00 18.86
N SER A 8 -8.21 27.69 18.76
CA SER A 8 -8.45 27.05 17.45
C SER A 8 -9.89 27.31 16.98
N PRO A 9 -10.17 27.28 15.67
CA PRO A 9 -11.54 27.38 15.16
C PRO A 9 -12.50 26.34 15.78
N VAL A 10 -12.00 25.15 16.08
CA VAL A 10 -12.77 24.09 16.77
C VAL A 10 -13.01 24.47 18.23
N GLY A 11 -12.02 25.06 18.91
CA GLY A 11 -12.16 25.53 20.30
C GLY A 11 -13.18 26.67 20.43
N GLU A 12 -13.21 27.58 19.48
CA GLU A 12 -14.11 28.73 19.47
C GLU A 12 -15.54 28.38 19.02
N HIS A 13 -15.69 27.58 17.95
CA HIS A 13 -16.96 27.37 17.25
C HIS A 13 -17.41 25.90 17.19
N GLY A 14 -16.56 24.97 17.60
CA GLY A 14 -16.87 23.53 17.55
C GLY A 14 -17.91 23.11 18.58
N SER A 15 -18.62 22.00 18.29
CA SER A 15 -19.46 21.32 19.27
C SER A 15 -18.62 20.72 20.41
N ASP A 16 -19.26 20.35 21.51
CA ASP A 16 -18.58 19.71 22.65
C ASP A 16 -17.88 18.43 22.23
N TYR A 17 -18.48 17.65 21.34
CA TYR A 17 -17.86 16.46 20.76
C TYR A 17 -16.58 16.79 19.97
N GLN A 18 -16.60 17.82 19.14
CA GLN A 18 -15.43 18.23 18.35
C GLN A 18 -14.30 18.75 19.25
N LYS A 19 -14.64 19.54 20.28
CA LYS A 19 -13.67 20.03 21.27
C LYS A 19 -13.01 18.90 22.04
N GLU A 20 -13.81 17.95 22.49
CA GLU A 20 -13.31 16.77 23.22
C GLU A 20 -12.47 15.87 22.30
N SER A 21 -12.88 15.66 21.04
CA SER A 21 -12.12 14.89 20.07
C SER A 21 -10.75 15.53 19.79
N LEU A 22 -10.70 16.86 19.61
CA LEU A 22 -9.45 17.58 19.44
C LEU A 22 -8.54 17.44 20.67
N ARG A 23 -9.11 17.63 21.87
CA ARG A 23 -8.37 17.48 23.12
C ARG A 23 -7.73 16.11 23.23
N ARG A 24 -8.51 15.05 23.02
CA ARG A 24 -8.00 13.67 23.07
C ARG A 24 -6.93 13.39 22.03
N SER A 25 -7.09 13.91 20.82
CA SER A 25 -6.09 13.75 19.77
C SER A 25 -4.76 14.40 20.14
N MET A 26 -4.80 15.61 20.72
CA MET A 26 -3.59 16.31 21.17
C MET A 26 -2.94 15.61 22.37
N GLU A 27 -3.73 15.10 23.32
CA GLU A 27 -3.22 14.33 24.46
C GLU A 27 -2.53 13.04 23.98
N GLN A 28 -3.14 12.32 23.05
CA GLN A 28 -2.55 11.12 22.47
C GLN A 28 -1.26 11.41 21.70
N ALA A 29 -1.23 12.50 20.93
CA ALA A 29 -0.01 12.94 20.24
C ALA A 29 1.11 13.27 21.24
N TYR A 30 0.79 13.99 22.31
CA TYR A 30 1.74 14.33 23.36
C TYR A 30 2.26 13.07 24.08
N MET A 31 1.38 12.14 24.42
CA MET A 31 1.78 10.88 25.02
C MET A 31 2.70 10.09 24.10
N LEU A 32 2.37 10.00 22.79
CA LEU A 32 3.20 9.30 21.81
C LEU A 32 4.60 9.94 21.72
N LEU A 33 4.69 11.26 21.59
CA LEU A 33 5.96 11.98 21.47
C LEU A 33 6.88 11.78 22.69
N ASN A 34 6.30 11.55 23.86
CA ASN A 34 7.06 11.37 25.10
C ASN A 34 7.20 9.89 25.50
N SER A 35 6.69 8.98 24.68
CA SER A 35 6.77 7.55 24.96
C SER A 35 8.08 6.95 24.45
N PRO A 36 8.60 5.90 25.09
CA PRO A 36 9.75 5.13 24.57
C PRO A 36 9.48 4.54 23.18
N GLU A 37 8.23 4.23 22.88
CA GLU A 37 7.78 3.66 21.61
C GLU A 37 7.95 4.63 20.44
N ALA A 38 8.01 5.94 20.69
CA ALA A 38 8.29 6.96 19.67
C ALA A 38 9.63 6.71 18.94
N LYS A 39 10.58 6.01 19.57
CA LYS A 39 11.83 5.60 18.92
C LYS A 39 11.62 4.66 17.73
N ALA A 40 10.45 4.02 17.61
CA ALA A 40 10.14 3.25 16.41
C ALA A 40 10.15 4.07 15.13
N PHE A 41 9.84 5.37 15.22
CA PHE A 41 9.86 6.28 14.07
C PHE A 41 11.26 6.72 13.63
N ASP A 42 12.27 6.49 14.45
CA ASP A 42 13.66 6.82 14.12
C ASP A 42 14.34 5.65 13.42
N LEU A 43 14.28 5.64 12.09
CA LEU A 43 14.87 4.60 11.25
C LEU A 43 16.41 4.61 11.27
N SER A 44 17.05 5.68 11.79
CA SER A 44 18.51 5.73 11.93
C SER A 44 19.06 4.76 12.97
N GLN A 45 18.17 4.21 13.81
CA GLN A 45 18.52 3.17 14.80
C GLN A 45 18.73 1.79 14.17
N GLU A 46 18.36 1.61 12.91
CA GLU A 46 18.54 0.33 12.21
C GLU A 46 20.00 0.12 11.78
N PRO A 47 20.50 -1.12 11.85
CA PRO A 47 21.76 -1.46 11.22
C PRO A 47 21.73 -1.11 9.73
N LYS A 48 22.85 -0.56 9.24
CA LYS A 48 22.95 -0.09 7.85
C LYS A 48 22.54 -1.16 6.84
N GLU A 49 22.94 -2.40 7.06
CA GLU A 49 22.66 -3.52 6.17
C GLU A 49 21.16 -3.79 6.07
N ILE A 50 20.43 -3.65 7.17
CA ILE A 50 18.96 -3.80 7.19
C ILE A 50 18.30 -2.60 6.53
N TYR A 51 18.74 -1.40 6.89
CA TYR A 51 18.23 -0.18 6.28
C TYR A 51 18.36 -0.20 4.76
N ASP A 52 19.51 -0.59 4.24
CA ASP A 52 19.80 -0.61 2.80
C ASP A 52 18.88 -1.58 2.02
N ILE A 53 18.51 -2.72 2.61
CA ILE A 53 17.56 -3.67 1.97
C ILE A 53 16.18 -3.04 1.80
N TYR A 54 15.72 -2.28 2.78
CA TYR A 54 14.43 -1.61 2.73
C TYR A 54 14.46 -0.30 1.93
N ASN A 55 15.63 0.29 1.72
CA ASN A 55 15.75 1.61 1.10
C ASN A 55 15.59 1.55 -0.44
N THR A 56 14.46 1.07 -0.89
CA THR A 56 14.06 1.10 -2.31
C THR A 56 13.21 2.34 -2.64
N GLY A 57 13.11 3.28 -1.71
CA GLY A 57 12.28 4.47 -1.78
C GLY A 57 11.32 4.58 -0.59
N ARG A 58 10.40 5.51 -0.64
CA ARG A 58 9.48 5.81 0.48
C ARG A 58 8.64 4.60 0.89
N PHE A 59 8.17 3.81 -0.08
CA PHE A 59 7.40 2.59 0.21
C PHE A 59 8.25 1.59 1.00
N GLY A 60 9.48 1.34 0.58
CA GLY A 60 10.37 0.41 1.27
C GLY A 60 10.70 0.87 2.70
N LEU A 61 11.00 2.15 2.89
CA LEU A 61 11.17 2.71 4.24
C LEU A 61 9.89 2.67 5.06
N GLY A 62 8.72 2.79 4.43
CA GLY A 62 7.43 2.54 5.05
C GLY A 62 7.27 1.10 5.54
N CYS A 63 7.74 0.10 4.79
CA CYS A 63 7.78 -1.30 5.23
C CYS A 63 8.70 -1.50 6.43
N LEU A 64 9.87 -0.84 6.45
CA LEU A 64 10.76 -0.86 7.61
C LEU A 64 10.10 -0.26 8.85
N LEU A 65 9.46 0.88 8.68
CA LEU A 65 8.70 1.50 9.77
C LEU A 65 7.56 0.60 10.25
N ALA A 66 6.84 -0.06 9.34
CA ALA A 66 5.79 -1.02 9.69
C ALA A 66 6.32 -2.17 10.55
N ARG A 67 7.49 -2.73 10.22
CA ARG A 67 8.15 -3.73 11.04
C ARG A 67 8.39 -3.21 12.47
N ARG A 68 9.00 -2.04 12.60
CA ARG A 68 9.31 -1.43 13.89
C ARG A 68 8.06 -1.13 14.72
N LEU A 69 7.02 -0.62 14.09
CA LEU A 69 5.74 -0.36 14.75
C LEU A 69 5.07 -1.65 15.22
N THR A 70 5.17 -2.74 14.44
CA THR A 70 4.69 -4.06 14.85
C THR A 70 5.44 -4.57 16.08
N GLU A 71 6.72 -4.28 16.21
CA GLU A 71 7.53 -4.61 17.38
C GLU A 71 7.05 -3.88 18.63
N GLN A 72 6.53 -2.66 18.48
CA GLN A 72 5.94 -1.87 19.55
C GLN A 72 4.44 -2.18 19.82
N GLY A 73 3.87 -3.16 19.12
CA GLY A 73 2.51 -3.60 19.35
C GLY A 73 1.43 -2.86 18.58
N ALA A 74 1.79 -2.10 17.55
CA ALA A 74 0.80 -1.52 16.63
C ALA A 74 -0.04 -2.62 16.00
N ARG A 75 -1.38 -2.49 16.03
CA ARG A 75 -2.32 -3.53 15.62
C ARG A 75 -2.77 -3.41 14.17
N PHE A 76 -2.73 -2.21 13.62
CA PHE A 76 -3.10 -1.94 12.24
C PHE A 76 -2.12 -0.92 11.66
N ILE A 77 -1.49 -1.28 10.56
CA ILE A 77 -0.52 -0.45 9.85
C ILE A 77 -0.87 -0.51 8.37
N SER A 78 -0.98 0.64 7.73
CA SER A 78 -1.15 0.75 6.28
C SER A 78 0.08 1.41 5.69
N VAL A 79 0.67 0.74 4.71
CA VAL A 79 1.78 1.27 3.90
C VAL A 79 1.29 1.36 2.47
N THR A 80 1.28 2.54 1.90
CA THR A 80 0.79 2.76 0.55
C THR A 80 1.87 3.37 -0.33
N THR A 81 1.82 3.06 -1.62
CA THR A 81 2.51 3.87 -2.61
C THR A 81 1.74 5.18 -2.78
N GLU A 82 2.44 6.28 -3.00
CA GLU A 82 1.78 7.56 -3.25
C GLU A 82 0.98 7.48 -4.56
N TYR A 83 -0.26 7.96 -4.52
CA TYR A 83 -1.04 8.14 -5.74
C TYR A 83 -0.60 9.43 -6.42
N GLU A 84 -0.15 9.29 -7.64
CA GLU A 84 0.12 10.39 -8.55
C GLU A 84 -0.48 10.02 -9.89
N PRO A 85 -1.41 10.83 -10.43
CA PRO A 85 -2.12 10.50 -11.67
C PRO A 85 -1.13 10.22 -12.79
N PHE A 86 -1.35 9.14 -13.52
CA PHE A 86 -0.53 8.68 -14.66
C PHE A 86 0.92 8.30 -14.32
N VAL A 87 1.25 8.22 -13.03
CA VAL A 87 2.60 7.88 -12.54
C VAL A 87 2.55 6.62 -11.67
N GLY A 88 3.69 5.95 -11.51
CA GLY A 88 3.81 4.77 -10.66
C GLY A 88 2.86 3.65 -11.10
N PHE A 89 2.06 3.16 -10.18
CA PHE A 89 1.11 2.07 -10.42
C PHE A 89 -0.12 2.49 -11.21
N ASP A 90 -0.39 3.79 -11.37
CA ASP A 90 -1.46 4.28 -12.24
C ASP A 90 -1.01 4.27 -13.72
N THR A 91 -0.79 3.06 -14.24
CA THR A 91 -0.30 2.87 -15.60
C THR A 91 -1.40 3.07 -16.64
N HIS A 92 -1.13 3.91 -17.66
CA HIS A 92 -2.02 4.17 -18.78
C HIS A 92 -1.33 3.86 -20.12
N GLU A 93 -0.01 3.77 -20.13
CA GLU A 93 0.80 3.37 -21.28
C GLU A 93 1.97 2.52 -20.81
N ASN A 94 2.43 1.60 -21.65
CA ASN A 94 3.58 0.75 -21.39
C ASN A 94 3.49 0.02 -20.02
N GLY A 95 2.28 -0.39 -19.62
CA GLY A 95 2.04 -0.94 -18.28
C GLY A 95 2.97 -2.08 -17.91
N HIS A 96 3.18 -3.04 -18.81
CA HIS A 96 4.10 -4.15 -18.54
C HIS A 96 5.55 -3.72 -18.37
N THR A 97 6.02 -2.79 -19.20
CA THR A 97 7.40 -2.26 -19.09
C THR A 97 7.56 -1.46 -17.79
N ARG A 98 6.61 -0.60 -17.47
CA ARG A 98 6.64 0.22 -16.25
C ARG A 98 6.55 -0.64 -14.97
N MET A 99 5.77 -1.72 -15.01
CA MET A 99 5.65 -2.65 -13.88
C MET A 99 6.96 -3.31 -13.47
N VAL A 100 7.93 -3.43 -14.40
CA VAL A 100 9.26 -3.94 -14.05
C VAL A 100 9.95 -3.06 -13.01
N ASP A 101 9.86 -1.75 -13.17
CA ASP A 101 10.46 -0.81 -12.22
C ASP A 101 9.63 -0.69 -10.94
N MET A 102 8.29 -0.72 -11.05
CA MET A 102 7.42 -0.74 -9.87
C MET A 102 7.66 -1.97 -9.00
N LYS A 103 7.87 -3.14 -9.60
CA LYS A 103 8.23 -4.36 -8.88
C LYS A 103 9.52 -4.21 -8.09
N LYS A 104 10.55 -3.58 -8.64
CA LYS A 104 11.82 -3.34 -7.94
C LYS A 104 11.62 -2.53 -6.65
N MET A 105 10.65 -1.61 -6.65
CA MET A 105 10.36 -0.78 -5.50
C MET A 105 9.69 -1.58 -4.36
N ILE A 106 8.84 -2.57 -4.68
CA ILE A 106 8.04 -3.29 -3.68
C ILE A 106 8.57 -4.67 -3.30
N ASP A 107 9.26 -5.35 -4.22
CA ASP A 107 9.59 -6.78 -4.07
C ASP A 107 10.54 -7.04 -2.90
N ALA A 108 11.70 -6.39 -2.89
CA ALA A 108 12.70 -6.58 -1.85
C ALA A 108 12.20 -6.19 -0.45
N PRO A 109 11.59 -4.98 -0.24
CA PRO A 109 11.15 -4.59 1.10
C PRO A 109 9.99 -5.44 1.62
N VAL A 110 9.05 -5.87 0.78
CA VAL A 110 7.97 -6.77 1.20
C VAL A 110 8.53 -8.13 1.57
N ALA A 111 9.42 -8.70 0.75
CA ALA A 111 10.05 -9.98 1.06
C ALA A 111 10.86 -9.92 2.36
N GLN A 112 11.58 -8.83 2.59
CA GLN A 112 12.35 -8.65 3.82
C GLN A 112 11.44 -8.49 5.04
N LEU A 113 10.34 -7.74 4.92
CA LEU A 113 9.34 -7.61 5.99
C LEU A 113 8.82 -8.99 6.43
N ILE A 114 8.45 -9.85 5.49
CA ILE A 114 7.97 -11.21 5.80
C ILE A 114 9.05 -12.02 6.51
N LYS A 115 10.31 -11.97 6.03
CA LYS A 115 11.43 -12.67 6.66
C LYS A 115 11.70 -12.17 8.09
N ASP A 116 11.65 -10.87 8.31
CA ASP A 116 11.90 -10.28 9.63
C ASP A 116 10.78 -10.64 10.61
N LEU A 117 9.52 -10.63 10.17
CA LEU A 117 8.38 -11.07 10.98
C LEU A 117 8.46 -12.57 11.30
N GLU A 118 8.89 -13.40 10.34
CA GLU A 118 9.08 -14.83 10.56
C GLU A 118 10.23 -15.06 11.55
N LYS A 119 11.38 -14.43 11.34
CA LYS A 119 12.56 -14.55 12.22
C LYS A 119 12.26 -14.12 13.65
N SER A 120 11.45 -13.10 13.84
CA SER A 120 11.04 -12.60 15.16
C SER A 120 9.87 -13.38 15.79
N GLY A 121 9.36 -14.42 15.13
CA GLY A 121 8.21 -15.21 15.60
C GLY A 121 6.90 -14.42 15.61
N LYS A 122 6.83 -13.31 14.88
CA LYS A 122 5.63 -12.46 14.83
C LYS A 122 4.72 -12.78 13.65
N LEU A 123 5.22 -13.47 12.63
CA LEU A 123 4.46 -13.73 11.39
C LEU A 123 3.18 -14.52 11.66
N ASP A 124 3.18 -15.48 12.59
CA ASP A 124 2.00 -16.27 12.92
C ASP A 124 0.86 -15.44 13.56
N ARG A 125 1.19 -14.26 14.08
CA ARG A 125 0.26 -13.32 14.72
C ARG A 125 0.04 -12.04 13.93
N THR A 126 0.66 -11.91 12.78
CA THR A 126 0.60 -10.74 11.92
C THR A 126 0.10 -11.16 10.55
N LEU A 127 -1.07 -10.69 10.16
CA LEU A 127 -1.55 -10.84 8.79
C LEU A 127 -1.00 -9.70 7.94
N VAL A 128 -0.20 -10.04 6.94
CA VAL A 128 0.28 -9.08 5.94
C VAL A 128 -0.50 -9.28 4.66
N ILE A 129 -1.10 -8.19 4.17
CA ILE A 129 -1.89 -8.18 2.94
C ILE A 129 -1.22 -7.24 1.94
N LEU A 130 -0.88 -7.74 0.77
CA LEU A 130 -0.45 -6.95 -0.38
C LEU A 130 -1.58 -6.95 -1.41
N ALA A 131 -2.17 -5.81 -1.64
CA ALA A 131 -3.34 -5.65 -2.49
C ALA A 131 -3.32 -4.32 -3.24
N SER A 132 -4.09 -4.26 -4.30
CA SER A 132 -4.53 -3.03 -4.95
C SER A 132 -6.05 -2.92 -4.89
N GLU A 133 -6.61 -1.82 -5.38
CA GLU A 133 -8.05 -1.55 -5.27
C GLU A 133 -8.89 -2.35 -6.27
N PHE A 134 -8.38 -2.61 -7.48
CA PHE A 134 -9.06 -3.36 -8.53
C PHE A 134 -8.06 -4.02 -9.48
N SER A 135 -8.56 -4.91 -10.34
CA SER A 135 -7.81 -5.45 -11.47
C SER A 135 -8.01 -4.61 -12.73
N ARG A 136 -7.24 -4.91 -13.76
CA ARG A 136 -7.45 -4.41 -15.11
C ARG A 136 -8.14 -5.48 -15.94
N ASP A 137 -9.08 -5.03 -16.79
CA ASP A 137 -9.76 -5.87 -17.74
C ASP A 137 -8.77 -6.44 -18.78
N MET A 138 -8.97 -7.69 -19.16
CA MET A 138 -8.14 -8.31 -20.18
C MET A 138 -8.50 -7.75 -21.55
N MET A 139 -7.50 -7.19 -22.22
CA MET A 139 -7.63 -6.85 -23.64
C MET A 139 -7.27 -8.07 -24.47
N VAL A 140 -8.19 -8.48 -25.32
CA VAL A 140 -8.00 -9.62 -26.19
C VAL A 140 -7.35 -9.17 -27.49
N GLU A 141 -6.13 -9.64 -27.72
CA GLU A 141 -5.45 -9.42 -28.98
C GLU A 141 -6.30 -9.95 -30.15
N GLY A 142 -6.43 -9.15 -31.19
CA GLY A 142 -7.05 -9.57 -32.43
C GLY A 142 -8.59 -9.68 -32.45
N ARG A 143 -9.32 -9.27 -31.42
CA ARG A 143 -10.79 -9.21 -31.46
C ARG A 143 -11.25 -7.88 -32.09
N PRO A 144 -12.02 -7.91 -33.21
CA PRO A 144 -12.45 -6.68 -33.92
C PRO A 144 -13.33 -5.75 -33.11
N ASP A 145 -14.02 -6.26 -32.07
CA ASP A 145 -14.99 -5.52 -31.27
C ASP A 145 -14.48 -5.13 -29.88
N ALA A 146 -13.20 -5.35 -29.58
CA ALA A 146 -12.59 -4.94 -28.33
C ALA A 146 -12.45 -3.40 -28.28
N LYS A 147 -13.55 -2.71 -28.01
CA LYS A 147 -13.53 -1.26 -27.79
C LYS A 147 -13.04 -0.95 -26.39
N VAL A 148 -11.89 -0.32 -26.30
CA VAL A 148 -11.42 0.28 -25.06
C VAL A 148 -12.06 1.65 -24.91
N GLN A 149 -13.00 1.77 -23.99
CA GLN A 149 -13.61 3.07 -23.63
C GLN A 149 -12.73 3.73 -22.55
N GLU A 150 -11.57 4.15 -22.95
CA GLU A 150 -10.62 4.78 -22.03
C GLU A 150 -10.43 6.27 -22.38
N GLN A 151 -9.87 7.03 -21.45
CA GLN A 151 -9.58 8.46 -21.62
C GLN A 151 -8.58 8.73 -22.76
N VAL A 152 -7.79 7.73 -23.11
CA VAL A 152 -6.80 7.79 -24.20
C VAL A 152 -7.26 6.89 -25.34
N LYS A 153 -7.27 7.40 -26.56
CA LYS A 153 -7.67 6.65 -27.75
C LYS A 153 -6.70 5.50 -28.00
N GLN A 154 -7.22 4.27 -27.94
CA GLN A 154 -6.48 3.04 -28.20
C GLN A 154 -6.87 2.44 -29.55
N PRO A 155 -5.96 1.73 -30.24
CA PRO A 155 -6.34 0.90 -31.35
C PRO A 155 -7.23 -0.26 -30.89
N ASP A 156 -8.18 -0.67 -31.69
CA ASP A 156 -9.07 -1.80 -31.42
C ASP A 156 -8.31 -3.15 -31.28
N ILE A 157 -7.12 -3.20 -31.87
CA ILE A 157 -6.21 -4.35 -31.82
C ILE A 157 -4.89 -3.90 -31.20
N LEU A 158 -4.48 -4.56 -30.14
CA LEU A 158 -3.19 -4.32 -29.52
C LEU A 158 -2.11 -5.08 -30.27
N SER A 159 -1.33 -4.36 -31.06
CA SER A 159 -0.17 -4.89 -31.81
C SER A 159 1.17 -4.51 -31.21
N GLU A 160 1.19 -3.55 -30.30
CA GLU A 160 2.42 -3.02 -29.74
C GLU A 160 2.40 -3.06 -28.21
N LEU A 161 3.53 -3.43 -27.60
CA LEU A 161 3.70 -3.56 -26.15
C LEU A 161 3.35 -2.27 -25.39
N LYS A 162 3.57 -1.11 -26.00
CA LYS A 162 3.27 0.20 -25.39
C LYS A 162 1.79 0.41 -25.06
N PHE A 163 0.87 -0.29 -25.74
CA PHE A 163 -0.56 -0.20 -25.49
C PHE A 163 -1.04 -1.09 -24.35
N TYR A 164 -0.21 -2.02 -23.88
CA TYR A 164 -0.55 -2.85 -22.74
C TYR A 164 -0.53 -2.02 -21.43
N GLY A 165 -1.51 -2.23 -20.59
CA GLY A 165 -1.70 -1.50 -19.33
C GLY A 165 -2.75 -0.40 -19.38
N MET A 166 -3.39 -0.18 -20.54
CA MET A 166 -4.47 0.80 -20.72
C MET A 166 -5.86 0.16 -20.66
N HIS A 167 -5.99 -0.84 -19.85
CA HIS A 167 -7.21 -1.62 -19.67
C HIS A 167 -8.17 -0.87 -18.74
N ARG A 168 -9.48 -1.13 -18.92
CA ARG A 168 -10.51 -0.59 -18.04
C ARG A 168 -10.32 -1.14 -16.61
N HIS A 169 -10.86 -0.41 -15.66
CA HIS A 169 -10.99 -0.90 -14.30
C HIS A 169 -11.95 -2.10 -14.28
N PHE A 170 -11.50 -3.18 -13.69
CA PHE A 170 -12.28 -4.39 -13.50
C PHE A 170 -12.50 -4.58 -11.99
N THR A 171 -13.74 -4.37 -11.55
CA THR A 171 -14.09 -4.32 -10.13
C THR A 171 -14.57 -5.66 -9.58
N ASP A 172 -14.82 -6.65 -10.45
CA ASP A 172 -15.40 -7.94 -10.05
C ASP A 172 -14.34 -8.92 -9.51
N GLY A 173 -13.07 -8.55 -9.56
CA GLY A 173 -11.99 -9.35 -9.00
C GLY A 173 -10.67 -8.61 -8.95
N CYS A 174 -9.81 -9.02 -8.02
CA CYS A 174 -8.44 -8.55 -7.92
C CYS A 174 -7.54 -9.66 -7.38
N SER A 175 -6.23 -9.52 -7.62
CA SER A 175 -5.24 -10.41 -7.04
C SER A 175 -4.75 -9.86 -5.71
N ILE A 176 -4.79 -10.69 -4.67
CA ILE A 176 -4.34 -10.34 -3.32
C ILE A 176 -3.32 -11.38 -2.87
N LEU A 177 -2.21 -10.94 -2.31
CA LEU A 177 -1.25 -11.80 -1.63
C LEU A 177 -1.42 -11.64 -0.11
N MET A 178 -1.45 -12.77 0.60
CA MET A 178 -1.57 -12.79 2.05
C MET A 178 -0.47 -13.65 2.66
N PHE A 179 0.08 -13.20 3.78
CA PHE A 179 1.13 -13.88 4.51
C PHE A 179 0.85 -13.89 6.01
N GLY A 180 1.25 -14.96 6.69
CA GLY A 180 1.20 -15.06 8.15
C GLY A 180 -0.21 -15.26 8.70
N GLY A 181 -0.47 -14.76 9.86
CA GLY A 181 -1.74 -14.61 10.58
C GLY A 181 -2.88 -15.58 10.28
N GLY A 182 -2.67 -16.90 10.36
CA GLY A 182 -3.72 -17.90 10.10
C GLY A 182 -3.97 -18.24 8.64
N VAL A 183 -3.20 -17.68 7.70
CA VAL A 183 -3.31 -18.01 6.27
C VAL A 183 -2.69 -19.37 5.99
N ARG A 184 -3.39 -20.21 5.22
CA ARG A 184 -2.86 -21.49 4.76
C ARG A 184 -1.75 -21.25 3.72
N LYS A 185 -0.53 -21.70 4.03
CA LYS A 185 0.63 -21.58 3.13
C LYS A 185 0.40 -22.32 1.81
N GLY A 186 0.80 -21.71 0.70
CA GLY A 186 0.73 -22.29 -0.64
C GLY A 186 -0.70 -22.51 -1.16
N PHE A 187 -1.70 -21.86 -0.57
CA PHE A 187 -3.08 -21.95 -1.00
C PHE A 187 -3.42 -20.87 -2.02
N VAL A 188 -4.07 -21.28 -3.11
CA VAL A 188 -4.62 -20.36 -4.11
C VAL A 188 -6.14 -20.46 -4.02
N TYR A 189 -6.80 -19.32 -3.83
CA TYR A 189 -8.24 -19.20 -3.77
C TYR A 189 -8.77 -18.44 -4.98
N GLY A 190 -9.83 -18.94 -5.56
CA GLY A 190 -10.48 -18.34 -6.71
C GLY A 190 -9.84 -18.71 -8.05
N LYS A 191 -10.51 -18.37 -9.10
CA LYS A 191 -10.10 -18.57 -10.49
C LYS A 191 -10.59 -17.39 -11.31
N THR A 192 -9.72 -16.82 -12.10
CA THR A 192 -10.10 -15.85 -13.13
C THR A 192 -10.60 -16.57 -14.39
N ALA A 193 -11.50 -15.96 -15.12
CA ALA A 193 -11.94 -16.47 -16.41
C ALA A 193 -10.86 -16.19 -17.48
N ASP A 194 -10.74 -17.08 -18.44
CA ASP A 194 -9.89 -16.89 -19.62
C ASP A 194 -10.58 -16.00 -20.67
N GLU A 195 -11.88 -15.81 -20.50
CA GLU A 195 -12.73 -15.02 -21.38
C GLU A 195 -13.59 -14.05 -20.55
N ARG A 196 -13.99 -12.96 -21.18
CA ARG A 196 -14.97 -12.06 -20.54
C ARG A 196 -16.30 -12.78 -20.35
N PRO A 197 -16.96 -12.55 -19.21
CA PRO A 197 -18.34 -12.99 -19.06
C PRO A 197 -19.28 -12.24 -20.03
#